data_2c725966086f537b0cacc2ea790fe4ff
#
_entry.id   2c725966086f537b0cacc2ea790fe4ff
#
_cell.length_a   1.000
_cell.length_b   1.000
_cell.length_c   1.000
_cell.angle_alpha   90.00
_cell.angle_beta   90.00
_cell.angle_gamma   90.00
#
_symmetry.space_group_name_H-M   'P 1'
#
loop_
_entity.id
_entity.type
_entity.pdbx_description
1 polymer ?
#
loop_
_entity_poly.entity_id
_entity_poly.type
_entity_poly.pdbx_seq_one_letter_code
_entity_poly.pdbx_strand_id
1 'polypeptide(L)'
;MRKRHLRILVICGIILAVLVGVYFIGSGFNVREDVVLIDYAAPPDENEMTITVGVASSAGYTRTYKNVSDNPKVIKLQFYSAFGGVNGTIGEDHRFVIDVPPECEEICFYRYGTFDKILYRDAETGQWMRVE
;
A
#
# COMPACT_ATOMS: atom_id res chain seq x y z
N MET A 1 -42.21 7.59 28.63
CA MET A 1 -41.46 6.39 28.23
C MET A 1 -41.05 6.40 26.74
N ARG A 2 -41.98 6.67 25.83
CA ARG A 2 -41.70 6.65 24.39
C ARG A 2 -40.57 7.61 23.95
N LYS A 3 -40.54 8.82 24.49
CA LYS A 3 -39.52 9.82 24.19
C LYS A 3 -38.13 9.43 24.73
N ARG A 4 -38.05 8.73 25.84
CA ARG A 4 -36.81 8.29 26.46
C ARG A 4 -36.18 7.16 25.62
N HIS A 5 -36.97 6.19 25.20
CA HIS A 5 -36.48 5.11 24.33
C HIS A 5 -36.02 5.62 22.98
N LEU A 6 -36.72 6.59 22.40
CA LEU A 6 -36.31 7.19 21.13
C LEU A 6 -34.96 7.89 21.25
N ARG A 7 -34.72 8.65 22.32
CA ARG A 7 -33.44 9.31 22.59
C ARG A 7 -32.31 8.31 22.73
N ILE A 8 -32.54 7.21 23.45
CA ILE A 8 -31.54 6.15 23.62
C ILE A 8 -31.22 5.52 22.26
N LEU A 9 -32.21 5.21 21.44
CA LEU A 9 -32.01 4.65 20.10
C LEU A 9 -31.21 5.60 19.18
N VAL A 10 -31.49 6.89 19.22
CA VAL A 10 -30.77 7.90 18.44
C VAL A 10 -29.30 7.98 18.89
N ILE A 11 -29.06 8.00 20.19
CA ILE A 11 -27.71 8.04 20.75
C ILE A 11 -26.92 6.79 20.34
N CYS A 12 -27.53 5.60 20.46
CA CYS A 12 -26.90 4.35 20.04
C CYS A 12 -26.60 4.34 18.56
N GLY A 13 -27.50 4.87 17.73
CA GLY A 13 -27.29 4.98 16.29
C GLY A 13 -26.12 5.89 15.94
N ILE A 14 -25.99 7.02 16.62
CA ILE A 14 -24.87 7.96 16.42
C ILE A 14 -23.55 7.32 16.85
N ILE A 15 -23.51 6.64 17.99
CA ILE A 15 -22.29 5.95 18.47
C ILE A 15 -21.87 4.88 17.46
N LEU A 16 -22.81 4.09 16.98
CA LEU A 16 -22.54 3.06 15.99
C LEU A 16 -21.99 3.66 14.69
N ALA A 17 -22.58 4.73 14.19
CA ALA A 17 -22.13 5.42 13.00
C ALA A 17 -20.70 5.96 13.15
N VAL A 18 -20.37 6.53 14.31
CA VAL A 18 -19.02 7.02 14.61
C VAL A 18 -18.02 5.86 14.64
N LEU A 19 -18.36 4.75 15.29
CA LEU A 19 -17.47 3.58 15.37
C LEU A 19 -17.22 2.98 13.97
N VAL A 20 -18.23 2.87 13.15
CA VAL A 20 -18.10 2.38 11.76
C VAL A 20 -17.24 3.34 10.95
N GLY A 21 -17.45 4.65 11.08
CA GLY A 21 -16.64 5.66 10.38
C GLY A 21 -15.17 5.63 10.79
N VAL A 22 -14.88 5.49 12.07
CA VAL A 22 -13.51 5.38 12.60
C VAL A 22 -12.83 4.13 12.06
N TYR A 23 -13.51 2.99 12.08
CA TYR A 23 -12.99 1.75 11.53
C TYR A 23 -12.69 1.89 10.02
N PHE A 24 -13.62 2.46 9.26
CA PHE A 24 -13.51 2.63 7.83
C PHE A 24 -12.30 3.51 7.45
N ILE A 25 -12.16 4.67 8.10
CA ILE A 25 -11.04 5.59 7.88
C ILE A 25 -9.74 4.97 8.38
N GLY A 26 -9.75 4.38 9.57
CA GLY A 26 -8.56 3.78 10.18
C GLY A 26 -7.99 2.63 9.37
N SER A 27 -8.82 1.84 8.69
CA SER A 27 -8.36 0.72 7.86
C SER A 27 -7.46 1.17 6.72
N GLY A 28 -7.66 2.38 6.17
CA GLY A 28 -6.83 2.93 5.11
C GLY A 28 -5.42 3.32 5.55
N PHE A 29 -5.16 3.41 6.85
CA PHE A 29 -3.83 3.70 7.42
C PHE A 29 -3.07 2.44 7.83
N ASN A 30 -3.67 1.27 7.68
CA ASN A 30 -2.99 0.02 7.99
C ASN A 30 -1.97 -0.32 6.93
N VAL A 31 -0.76 -0.67 7.37
CA VAL A 31 0.31 -1.15 6.49
C VAL A 31 -0.03 -2.57 6.02
N ARG A 32 0.05 -2.78 4.70
CA ARG A 32 -0.10 -4.11 4.10
C ARG A 32 1.26 -4.82 4.11
N GLU A 33 1.27 -6.04 4.58
CA GLU A 33 2.49 -6.85 4.67
C GLU A 33 2.54 -7.96 3.61
N ASP A 34 1.49 -8.11 2.82
CA ASP A 34 1.29 -9.19 1.86
C ASP A 34 1.31 -8.71 0.40
N VAL A 35 1.93 -7.58 0.14
CA VAL A 35 2.00 -7.00 -1.21
C VAL A 35 3.04 -7.73 -2.04
N VAL A 36 2.65 -8.09 -3.25
CA VAL A 36 3.53 -8.76 -4.23
C VAL A 36 3.62 -7.94 -5.50
N LEU A 37 4.77 -8.00 -6.15
CA LEU A 37 4.98 -7.36 -7.45
C LEU A 37 4.39 -8.25 -8.55
N ILE A 38 3.45 -7.70 -9.33
CA ILE A 38 2.87 -8.39 -10.49
C ILE A 38 3.67 -8.05 -11.74
N ASP A 39 3.94 -6.76 -11.97
CA ASP A 39 4.64 -6.30 -13.16
C ASP A 39 5.39 -4.99 -12.87
N TYR A 40 6.35 -4.66 -13.70
CA TYR A 40 7.08 -3.39 -13.63
C TYR A 40 7.51 -2.95 -15.02
N ALA A 41 7.62 -1.63 -15.20
CA ALA A 41 8.13 -1.02 -16.42
C ALA A 41 9.05 0.14 -16.06
N ALA A 42 10.28 0.07 -16.53
CA ALA A 42 11.30 1.08 -16.28
C ALA A 42 11.82 1.62 -17.61
N PRO A 43 11.28 2.75 -18.10
CA PRO A 43 11.79 3.39 -19.31
C PRO A 43 13.26 3.76 -19.15
N PRO A 44 14.12 3.50 -20.16
CA PRO A 44 15.57 3.63 -20.01
C PRO A 44 16.07 5.06 -19.72
N ASP A 45 15.32 6.07 -20.17
CA ASP A 45 15.75 7.47 -20.09
C ASP A 45 15.01 8.26 -19.00
N GLU A 46 14.21 7.60 -18.17
CA GLU A 46 13.42 8.24 -17.12
C GLU A 46 13.87 7.76 -15.74
N ASN A 47 13.84 8.68 -14.77
CA ASN A 47 14.08 8.37 -13.37
C ASN A 47 12.79 7.96 -12.66
N GLU A 48 11.96 7.20 -13.35
CA GLU A 48 10.67 6.72 -12.88
C GLU A 48 10.48 5.26 -13.25
N MET A 49 9.71 4.57 -12.44
CA MET A 49 9.29 3.20 -12.71
C MET A 49 7.81 3.05 -12.40
N THR A 50 7.08 2.43 -13.30
CA THR A 50 5.69 2.02 -13.02
C THR A 50 5.69 0.61 -12.46
N ILE A 51 5.11 0.42 -11.31
CA ILE A 51 4.93 -0.90 -10.70
C ILE A 51 3.45 -1.24 -10.62
N THR A 52 3.13 -2.49 -10.86
CA THR A 52 1.81 -3.06 -10.64
C THR A 52 1.93 -4.08 -9.52
N VAL A 53 1.10 -3.93 -8.51
CA VAL A 53 1.15 -4.76 -7.31
C VAL A 53 -0.19 -5.44 -7.07
N GLY A 54 -0.15 -6.52 -6.31
CA GLY A 54 -1.32 -7.21 -5.81
C GLY A 54 -1.12 -7.60 -4.36
N VAL A 55 -2.12 -8.21 -3.76
CA VAL A 55 -2.03 -8.75 -2.41
C VAL A 55 -2.08 -10.28 -2.47
N ALA A 56 -1.24 -10.93 -1.68
CA ALA A 56 -1.22 -12.38 -1.59
C ALA A 56 -2.45 -12.95 -0.86
N SER A 57 -3.04 -12.13 0.01
CA SER A 57 -4.28 -12.46 0.72
C SER A 57 -5.49 -12.42 -0.21
N SER A 58 -6.50 -13.23 0.06
CA SER A 58 -7.77 -13.23 -0.66
C SER A 58 -8.66 -12.03 -0.31
N ALA A 59 -8.27 -11.21 0.64
CA ALA A 59 -9.06 -10.08 1.12
C ALA A 59 -8.23 -8.80 1.15
N GLY A 60 -8.87 -7.70 0.74
CA GLY A 60 -8.28 -6.37 0.79
C GLY A 60 -7.57 -5.95 -0.49
N TYR A 61 -7.21 -4.68 -0.53
CA TYR A 61 -6.57 -4.03 -1.69
C TYR A 61 -5.56 -3.01 -1.20
N THR A 62 -4.61 -2.66 -2.05
CA THR A 62 -3.71 -1.53 -1.81
C THR A 62 -4.40 -0.21 -2.16
N ARG A 63 -3.96 0.88 -1.55
CA ARG A 63 -4.45 2.24 -1.81
C ARG A 63 -3.32 3.18 -2.22
N THR A 64 -2.23 3.16 -1.46
CA THR A 64 -1.09 4.04 -1.67
C THR A 64 0.17 3.40 -1.09
N TYR A 65 1.28 4.04 -1.33
CA TYR A 65 2.56 3.64 -0.77
C TYR A 65 3.27 4.85 -0.15
N LYS A 66 4.26 4.55 0.69
CA LYS A 66 5.20 5.53 1.21
C LYS A 66 6.61 5.01 1.02
N ASN A 67 7.48 5.86 0.49
CA ASN A 67 8.91 5.58 0.43
C ASN A 67 9.53 5.92 1.79
N VAL A 68 10.00 4.91 2.50
CA VAL A 68 10.61 5.03 3.82
C VAL A 68 12.11 4.79 3.80
N SER A 69 12.72 4.86 2.62
CA SER A 69 14.15 4.69 2.47
C SER A 69 14.93 5.85 3.10
N ASP A 70 16.06 5.52 3.69
CA ASP A 70 17.02 6.46 4.26
C ASP A 70 18.29 6.61 3.40
N ASN A 71 18.33 5.87 2.28
CA ASN A 71 19.48 5.81 1.37
C ASN A 71 18.97 5.78 -0.07
N PRO A 72 19.44 6.69 -0.98
CA PRO A 72 18.97 6.71 -2.36
C PRO A 72 19.35 5.47 -3.18
N LYS A 73 20.29 4.67 -2.73
CA LYS A 73 20.66 3.41 -3.38
C LYS A 73 19.63 2.30 -3.20
N VAL A 74 18.83 2.37 -2.13
CA VAL A 74 17.84 1.36 -1.77
C VAL A 74 16.51 2.04 -1.53
N ILE A 75 15.52 1.75 -2.36
CA ILE A 75 14.14 2.20 -2.17
C ILE A 75 13.42 1.17 -1.31
N LYS A 76 12.79 1.64 -0.25
CA LYS A 76 11.97 0.82 0.66
C LYS A 76 10.54 1.33 0.64
N LEU A 77 9.63 0.50 0.17
CA LEU A 77 8.22 0.86 0.00
C LEU A 77 7.36 0.15 1.04
N GLN A 78 6.51 0.92 1.71
CA GLN A 78 5.42 0.42 2.53
C GLN A 78 4.10 0.72 1.82
N PHE A 79 3.23 -0.27 1.73
CA PHE A 79 1.92 -0.14 1.12
C PHE A 79 0.83 -0.08 2.18
N TYR A 80 -0.23 0.65 1.88
CA TYR A 80 -1.36 0.85 2.79
C TYR A 80 -2.63 0.25 2.19
N SER A 81 -3.51 -0.21 3.09
CA SER A 81 -4.79 -0.79 2.71
C SER A 81 -5.72 0.25 2.08
N ALA A 82 -6.60 -0.22 1.20
CA ALA A 82 -7.77 0.56 0.81
C ALA A 82 -8.71 0.74 2.01
N PHE A 83 -9.49 1.82 1.99
CA PHE A 83 -10.48 2.08 3.03
C PHE A 83 -11.56 0.99 3.05
N GLY A 84 -12.01 0.61 4.24
CA GLY A 84 -13.00 -0.44 4.43
C GLY A 84 -12.42 -1.82 4.73
N GLY A 85 -11.16 -2.07 4.40
CA GLY A 85 -10.37 -3.24 4.83
C GLY A 85 -10.56 -4.51 4.03
N VAL A 86 -11.75 -5.05 3.89
CA VAL A 86 -11.96 -6.40 3.34
C VAL A 86 -12.24 -6.38 1.84
N ASN A 87 -13.28 -5.71 1.42
CA ASN A 87 -13.63 -5.52 0.01
C ASN A 87 -13.67 -4.04 -0.31
N GLY A 88 -12.76 -3.29 0.28
CA GLY A 88 -12.71 -1.86 0.14
C GLY A 88 -12.35 -1.48 -1.28
N THR A 89 -13.29 -0.82 -1.92
CA THR A 89 -13.11 -0.29 -3.27
C THR A 89 -12.76 1.19 -3.26
N ILE A 90 -12.92 1.85 -2.11
CA ILE A 90 -12.63 3.27 -1.98
C ILE A 90 -11.14 3.48 -1.79
N GLY A 91 -10.54 4.20 -2.71
CA GLY A 91 -9.12 4.49 -2.73
C GLY A 91 -8.25 3.35 -3.24
N GLU A 92 -8.85 2.25 -3.69
CA GLU A 92 -8.10 1.14 -4.26
C GLU A 92 -7.23 1.62 -5.43
N ASP A 93 -5.94 1.26 -5.37
CA ASP A 93 -5.00 1.46 -6.45
C ASP A 93 -3.97 0.33 -6.43
N HIS A 94 -3.60 -0.16 -7.60
CA HIS A 94 -2.65 -1.25 -7.76
C HIS A 94 -1.50 -0.92 -8.71
N ARG A 95 -1.52 0.25 -9.32
CA ARG A 95 -0.47 0.73 -10.23
C ARG A 95 0.08 2.04 -9.70
N PHE A 96 1.38 2.10 -9.52
CA PHE A 96 2.06 3.26 -8.97
C PHE A 96 3.26 3.65 -9.82
N VAL A 97 3.46 4.95 -9.98
CA VAL A 97 4.68 5.51 -10.57
C VAL A 97 5.56 5.96 -9.42
N ILE A 98 6.74 5.37 -9.32
CA ILE A 98 7.71 5.68 -8.26
C ILE A 98 8.92 6.41 -8.84
N ASP A 99 9.47 7.34 -8.08
CA ASP A 99 10.72 8.00 -8.43
C ASP A 99 11.89 7.06 -8.13
N VAL A 100 12.72 6.82 -9.13
CA VAL A 100 13.90 5.97 -9.03
C VAL A 100 15.13 6.80 -9.37
N PRO A 101 15.94 7.21 -8.36
CA PRO A 101 17.16 7.96 -8.61
C PRO A 101 18.15 7.15 -9.47
N PRO A 102 19.03 7.82 -10.24
CA PRO A 102 20.02 7.11 -11.06
C PRO A 102 20.95 6.20 -10.26
N GLU A 103 21.21 6.53 -9.01
CA GLU A 103 22.05 5.74 -8.09
C GLU A 103 21.33 4.58 -7.44
N CYS A 104 20.03 4.43 -7.62
CA CYS A 104 19.25 3.36 -7.02
C CYS A 104 19.63 1.99 -7.59
N GLU A 105 19.93 1.06 -6.71
CA GLU A 105 20.37 -0.31 -7.05
C GLU A 105 19.33 -1.37 -6.69
N GLU A 106 18.47 -1.09 -5.71
CA GLU A 106 17.53 -2.05 -5.17
C GLU A 106 16.18 -1.40 -4.84
N ILE A 107 15.11 -2.18 -5.00
CA ILE A 107 13.76 -1.82 -4.57
C ILE A 107 13.25 -2.93 -3.65
N CYS A 108 12.85 -2.56 -2.44
CA CYS A 108 12.35 -3.47 -1.42
C CYS A 108 10.92 -3.15 -1.06
N PHE A 109 10.13 -4.19 -0.74
CA PHE A 109 8.78 -4.07 -0.20
C PHE A 109 8.78 -4.47 1.26
N TYR A 110 8.04 -3.73 2.08
CA TYR A 110 7.79 -4.13 3.45
C TYR A 110 6.88 -5.36 3.49
N ARG A 111 7.39 -6.43 4.10
CA ARG A 111 6.67 -7.71 4.22
C ARG A 111 6.99 -8.36 5.56
N TYR A 112 5.97 -8.56 6.38
CA TYR A 112 6.06 -9.30 7.65
C TYR A 112 7.20 -8.84 8.57
N GLY A 113 7.29 -7.52 8.76
CA GLY A 113 8.27 -6.92 9.68
C GLY A 113 9.65 -6.67 9.09
N THR A 114 9.87 -6.97 7.83
CA THR A 114 11.16 -6.76 7.16
C THR A 114 10.98 -6.17 5.76
N PHE A 115 12.07 -5.68 5.17
CA PHE A 115 12.08 -5.21 3.79
C PHE A 115 12.73 -6.26 2.90
N ASP A 116 11.91 -6.90 2.07
CA ASP A 116 12.38 -7.91 1.12
C ASP A 116 12.75 -7.25 -0.20
N LYS A 117 13.94 -7.58 -0.71
CA LYS A 117 14.38 -7.15 -2.02
C LYS A 117 13.50 -7.78 -3.10
N ILE A 118 12.85 -6.95 -3.90
CA ILE A 118 11.94 -7.38 -4.97
C ILE A 118 12.57 -7.19 -6.35
N LEU A 119 13.26 -6.07 -6.55
CA LEU A 119 13.95 -5.73 -7.78
C LEU A 119 15.37 -5.29 -7.47
N TYR A 120 16.28 -5.56 -8.41
CA TYR A 120 17.65 -5.06 -8.37
C TYR A 120 18.08 -4.60 -9.76
N ARG A 121 19.03 -3.67 -9.80
CA ARG A 121 19.63 -3.24 -11.05
C ARG A 121 20.88 -4.07 -11.32
N ASP A 122 20.93 -4.70 -12.50
CA ASP A 122 22.10 -5.43 -12.93
C ASP A 122 23.27 -4.45 -13.15
N ALA A 123 24.40 -4.71 -12.50
CA ALA A 123 25.58 -3.86 -12.58
C ALA A 123 26.22 -3.84 -13.98
N GLU A 124 26.06 -4.91 -14.74
CA GLU A 124 26.64 -5.02 -16.09
C GLU A 124 25.80 -4.35 -17.16
N THR A 125 24.49 -4.55 -17.13
CA THR A 125 23.56 -4.08 -18.17
C THR A 125 22.82 -2.81 -17.80
N GLY A 126 22.74 -2.46 -16.50
CA GLY A 126 21.93 -1.37 -15.98
C GLY A 126 20.43 -1.63 -16.00
N GLN A 127 20.01 -2.82 -16.37
CA GLN A 127 18.60 -3.20 -16.44
C GLN A 127 18.07 -3.66 -15.08
N TRP A 128 16.81 -3.38 -14.84
CA TRP A 128 16.10 -3.86 -13.66
C TRP A 128 15.71 -5.33 -13.82
N MET A 129 16.00 -6.11 -12.80
CA MET A 129 15.74 -7.55 -12.75
C MET A 129 14.89 -7.88 -11.53
N ARG A 130 13.99 -8.85 -11.70
CA ARG A 130 13.20 -9.36 -10.57
C ARG A 130 14.02 -10.38 -9.78
N VAL A 131 13.94 -10.30 -8.45
CA VAL A 131 14.50 -11.30 -7.55
C VAL A 131 13.62 -12.55 -7.60
N GLU A 132 14.24 -13.69 -7.81
CA GLU A 132 13.54 -14.99 -7.80
C GLU A 132 13.50 -15.61 -6.41
#